data_e91f8b2dd045171a859fabd4e91f82b5
#
_entry.id   e91f8b2dd045171a859fabd4e91f82b5
#
_cell.length_a   1.000
_cell.length_b   1.000
_cell.length_c   1.000
_cell.angle_alpha   90.00
_cell.angle_beta   90.00
_cell.angle_gamma   90.00
#
_symmetry.space_group_name_H-M   'P 1'
#
loop_
_entity.id
_entity.type
_entity.pdbx_description
1 polymer ?
#
loop_
_entity_poly.entity_id
_entity_poly.type
_entity_poly.pdbx_seq_one_letter_code
_entity_poly.pdbx_strand_id
1 'polypeptide(L)'
;EGFQLLLHSADAVFIVKPAAWLNWERGVWLLAATSLALAAIVLAVFLLARRRLREQTVQRELAERELTAILQERNRVAREIHDTLAQGLGAISIQLELVKDNLPGDLNGAKDHLNQASKLVRSSLADARSAIWNMRAQVLEQGDLAEALTGVMQQIGSANRVRCQFSQSGEVRRLAPLVENGLLRLGQEAITNAVRHGQPAEVRVELEFGAKSVKIVVRDDGIGFNVAQPPTSESGFGLLGMRERAQQLGGEITLRSQPGQGTEITIELPVPG
;
A
#
# COMPACT_ATOMS: atom_id res chain seq x y z
N GLU A 1 7.32 -60.96 -72.16
CA GLU A 1 8.47 -61.84 -72.29
C GLU A 1 8.62 -62.65 -70.99
N GLY A 2 8.25 -63.95 -71.01
CA GLY A 2 8.33 -64.85 -69.89
C GLY A 2 9.70 -65.45 -69.74
N PHE A 3 10.33 -65.34 -68.62
CA PHE A 3 11.59 -66.03 -68.29
C PHE A 3 11.26 -67.47 -67.89
N GLN A 4 11.77 -68.42 -68.62
CA GLN A 4 11.76 -69.83 -68.21
C GLN A 4 13.09 -70.11 -67.47
N LEU A 5 12.97 -70.36 -66.16
CA LEU A 5 14.09 -70.80 -65.31
C LEU A 5 14.21 -72.33 -65.46
N LEU A 6 15.24 -72.84 -66.17
CA LEU A 6 15.61 -74.22 -66.21
C LEU A 6 16.39 -74.59 -64.95
N LEU A 7 15.71 -75.22 -63.96
CA LEU A 7 16.36 -75.74 -62.76
C LEU A 7 16.95 -77.08 -62.97
N HIS A 8 18.27 -77.22 -62.77
CA HIS A 8 19.03 -78.49 -63.03
C HIS A 8 18.87 -79.49 -61.89
N SER A 9 18.43 -79.07 -60.67
CA SER A 9 18.04 -79.90 -59.54
C SER A 9 17.06 -79.22 -58.66
N ALA A 10 16.23 -79.95 -57.90
CA ALA A 10 15.24 -79.45 -56.97
C ALA A 10 15.89 -78.72 -55.73
N ASP A 11 17.13 -79.04 -55.46
CA ASP A 11 17.90 -78.46 -54.31
C ASP A 11 18.47 -77.11 -54.59
N ALA A 12 18.29 -76.57 -55.82
CA ALA A 12 18.82 -75.23 -56.16
C ALA A 12 17.84 -74.10 -55.91
N VAL A 13 16.68 -74.36 -55.31
CA VAL A 13 15.68 -73.35 -54.99
C VAL A 13 15.81 -72.92 -53.52
N PHE A 14 16.50 -71.88 -53.32
CA PHE A 14 16.53 -71.16 -51.97
C PHE A 14 15.34 -70.23 -51.90
N ILE A 15 14.37 -70.57 -51.04
CA ILE A 15 13.27 -69.68 -50.74
C ILE A 15 13.85 -68.56 -49.79
N VAL A 16 14.20 -67.40 -50.37
CA VAL A 16 14.55 -66.24 -49.59
C VAL A 16 13.32 -65.68 -48.86
N LYS A 17 13.11 -66.09 -47.62
CA LYS A 17 12.05 -65.48 -46.81
C LYS A 17 12.41 -64.03 -46.57
N PRO A 18 11.49 -63.08 -46.88
CA PRO A 18 11.76 -61.68 -46.51
C PRO A 18 12.03 -61.58 -44.99
N ALA A 19 13.01 -60.76 -44.62
CA ALA A 19 13.37 -60.60 -43.23
C ALA A 19 12.15 -60.28 -42.39
N ALA A 20 11.93 -60.98 -41.29
CA ALA A 20 10.68 -60.96 -40.48
C ALA A 20 10.36 -59.59 -39.87
N TRP A 21 11.34 -58.64 -39.90
CA TRP A 21 11.16 -57.26 -39.44
C TRP A 21 10.57 -56.33 -40.52
N LEU A 22 10.54 -56.75 -41.76
CA LEU A 22 10.09 -55.97 -42.92
C LEU A 22 8.66 -56.34 -43.37
N ASN A 23 7.80 -56.76 -42.45
CA ASN A 23 6.38 -56.99 -42.76
C ASN A 23 5.71 -55.62 -42.91
N TRP A 24 5.08 -55.38 -44.04
CA TRP A 24 4.38 -54.16 -44.39
C TRP A 24 3.36 -53.76 -43.33
N GLU A 25 2.69 -54.70 -42.68
CA GLU A 25 1.74 -54.49 -41.60
C GLU A 25 2.41 -53.83 -40.38
N ARG A 26 3.60 -54.25 -39.99
CA ARG A 26 4.39 -53.63 -38.91
C ARG A 26 4.82 -52.20 -39.28
N GLY A 27 5.17 -51.99 -40.55
CA GLY A 27 5.51 -50.63 -41.05
C GLY A 27 4.31 -49.67 -40.95
N VAL A 28 3.11 -50.13 -41.29
CA VAL A 28 1.88 -49.31 -41.14
C VAL A 28 1.59 -48.99 -39.69
N TRP A 29 1.70 -49.97 -38.76
CA TRP A 29 1.50 -49.72 -37.34
C TRP A 29 2.55 -48.75 -36.75
N LEU A 30 3.79 -48.83 -37.15
CA LEU A 30 4.84 -47.88 -36.73
C LEU A 30 4.54 -46.48 -37.25
N LEU A 31 4.13 -46.33 -38.50
CA LEU A 31 3.73 -45.00 -39.03
C LEU A 31 2.48 -44.45 -38.33
N ALA A 32 1.51 -45.28 -38.03
CA ALA A 32 0.33 -44.87 -37.28
C ALA A 32 0.69 -44.43 -35.85
N ALA A 33 1.54 -45.18 -35.14
CA ALA A 33 2.00 -44.87 -33.80
C ALA A 33 2.83 -43.56 -33.76
N THR A 34 3.74 -43.35 -34.72
CA THR A 34 4.54 -42.10 -34.81
C THR A 34 3.66 -40.90 -35.16
N SER A 35 2.68 -41.04 -36.03
CA SER A 35 1.69 -39.99 -36.36
C SER A 35 0.86 -39.62 -35.17
N LEU A 36 0.39 -40.60 -34.39
CA LEU A 36 -0.38 -40.36 -33.16
C LEU A 36 0.47 -39.67 -32.08
N ALA A 37 1.72 -40.12 -31.90
CA ALA A 37 2.65 -39.48 -30.97
C ALA A 37 2.96 -38.03 -31.37
N LEU A 38 3.15 -37.75 -32.65
CA LEU A 38 3.37 -36.39 -33.14
C LEU A 38 2.13 -35.52 -32.91
N ALA A 39 0.93 -36.04 -33.21
CA ALA A 39 -0.31 -35.32 -32.94
C ALA A 39 -0.50 -35.02 -31.45
N ALA A 40 -0.17 -35.96 -30.56
CA ALA A 40 -0.22 -35.75 -29.11
C ALA A 40 0.77 -34.67 -28.65
N ILE A 41 1.99 -34.68 -29.20
CA ILE A 41 3.00 -33.64 -28.91
C ILE A 41 2.50 -32.26 -29.37
N VAL A 42 1.99 -32.13 -30.59
CA VAL A 42 1.45 -30.89 -31.12
C VAL A 42 0.30 -30.37 -30.25
N LEU A 43 -0.62 -31.28 -29.86
CA LEU A 43 -1.72 -30.93 -28.96
C LEU A 43 -1.23 -30.48 -27.60
N ALA A 44 -0.24 -31.16 -27.01
CA ALA A 44 0.34 -30.80 -25.74
C ALA A 44 1.01 -29.39 -25.80
N VAL A 45 1.81 -29.14 -26.85
CA VAL A 45 2.43 -27.80 -27.07
C VAL A 45 1.37 -26.73 -27.25
N PHE A 46 0.32 -27.01 -28.02
CA PHE A 46 -0.80 -26.08 -28.21
C PHE A 46 -1.51 -25.76 -26.90
N LEU A 47 -1.80 -26.75 -26.08
CA LEU A 47 -2.45 -26.57 -24.78
C LEU A 47 -1.56 -25.79 -23.79
N LEU A 48 -0.25 -26.07 -23.76
CA LEU A 48 0.73 -25.33 -22.95
C LEU A 48 0.86 -23.86 -23.39
N ALA A 49 0.95 -23.63 -24.69
CA ALA A 49 0.99 -22.29 -25.26
C ALA A 49 -0.28 -21.50 -24.92
N ARG A 50 -1.44 -22.12 -25.03
CA ARG A 50 -2.73 -21.52 -24.68
C ARG A 50 -2.84 -21.19 -23.18
N ARG A 51 -2.31 -22.07 -22.30
CA ARG A 51 -2.24 -21.78 -20.84
C ARG A 51 -1.35 -20.57 -20.56
N ARG A 52 -0.15 -20.54 -21.14
CA ARG A 52 0.77 -19.39 -20.97
C ARG A 52 0.19 -18.07 -21.44
N LEU A 53 -0.48 -18.07 -22.58
CA LEU A 53 -1.16 -16.87 -23.10
C LEU A 53 -2.27 -16.39 -22.14
N ARG A 54 -3.07 -17.31 -21.59
CA ARG A 54 -4.11 -16.96 -20.60
C ARG A 54 -3.51 -16.41 -19.33
N GLU A 55 -2.43 -16.99 -18.81
CA GLU A 55 -1.74 -16.49 -17.63
C GLU A 55 -1.20 -15.08 -17.87
N GLN A 56 -0.61 -14.82 -19.03
CA GLN A 56 -0.12 -13.49 -19.40
C GLN A 56 -1.25 -12.46 -19.53
N THR A 57 -2.40 -12.84 -20.10
CA THR A 57 -3.54 -11.90 -20.20
C THR A 57 -4.10 -11.56 -18.83
N VAL A 58 -4.25 -12.53 -17.93
CA VAL A 58 -4.71 -12.30 -16.56
C VAL A 58 -3.73 -11.39 -15.79
N GLN A 59 -2.43 -11.65 -15.92
CA GLN A 59 -1.42 -10.79 -15.26
C GLN A 59 -1.43 -9.36 -15.80
N ARG A 60 -1.61 -9.18 -17.11
CA ARG A 60 -1.75 -7.84 -17.71
C ARG A 60 -3.00 -7.11 -17.21
N GLU A 61 -4.13 -7.80 -17.18
CA GLU A 61 -5.38 -7.21 -16.67
C GLU A 61 -5.27 -6.81 -15.19
N LEU A 62 -4.58 -7.62 -14.38
CA LEU A 62 -4.33 -7.28 -12.97
C LEU A 62 -3.43 -6.05 -12.86
N ALA A 63 -2.33 -6.00 -13.61
CA ALA A 63 -1.42 -4.86 -13.62
C ALA A 63 -2.09 -3.57 -14.13
N GLU A 64 -2.96 -3.66 -15.16
CA GLU A 64 -3.74 -2.53 -15.66
C GLU A 64 -4.76 -2.02 -14.62
N ARG A 65 -5.43 -2.92 -13.90
CA ARG A 65 -6.35 -2.55 -12.82
C ARG A 65 -5.61 -1.87 -11.66
N GLU A 66 -4.46 -2.41 -11.27
CA GLU A 66 -3.61 -1.84 -10.24
C GLU A 66 -3.13 -0.44 -10.64
N LEU A 67 -2.60 -0.28 -11.86
CA LEU A 67 -2.19 1.02 -12.39
C LEU A 67 -3.36 2.02 -12.41
N THR A 68 -4.54 1.57 -12.85
CA THR A 68 -5.73 2.42 -12.90
C THR A 68 -6.15 2.86 -11.50
N ALA A 69 -6.11 1.97 -10.51
CA ALA A 69 -6.40 2.28 -9.11
C ALA A 69 -5.41 3.31 -8.55
N ILE A 70 -4.11 3.15 -8.83
CA ILE A 70 -3.07 4.10 -8.42
C ILE A 70 -3.30 5.48 -9.04
N LEU A 71 -3.62 5.53 -10.34
CA LEU A 71 -3.89 6.80 -11.03
C LEU A 71 -5.17 7.48 -10.52
N GLN A 72 -6.21 6.72 -10.22
CA GLN A 72 -7.45 7.25 -9.64
C GLN A 72 -7.20 7.83 -8.25
N GLU A 73 -6.46 7.12 -7.41
CA GLU A 73 -6.10 7.60 -6.07
C GLU A 73 -5.22 8.85 -6.13
N ARG A 74 -4.22 8.87 -7.02
CA ARG A 74 -3.40 10.06 -7.25
C ARG A 74 -4.23 11.27 -7.65
N ASN A 75 -5.20 11.09 -8.55
CA ASN A 75 -6.09 12.15 -8.99
C ASN A 75 -7.07 12.59 -7.88
N ARG A 76 -7.50 11.67 -7.01
CA ARG A 76 -8.33 11.99 -5.84
C ARG A 76 -7.56 12.87 -4.86
N VAL A 77 -6.34 12.46 -4.52
CA VAL A 77 -5.49 13.23 -3.58
C VAL A 77 -5.09 14.58 -4.17
N ALA A 78 -4.77 14.65 -5.47
CA ALA A 78 -4.47 15.92 -6.12
C ALA A 78 -5.64 16.92 -6.04
N ARG A 79 -6.88 16.43 -6.17
CA ARG A 79 -8.09 17.29 -5.97
C ARG A 79 -8.23 17.71 -4.51
N GLU A 80 -8.06 16.77 -3.55
CA GLU A 80 -8.15 17.05 -2.12
C GLU A 80 -7.12 18.13 -1.69
N ILE A 81 -5.89 18.03 -2.19
CA ILE A 81 -4.85 19.04 -1.98
C ILE A 81 -5.28 20.39 -2.60
N HIS A 82 -5.77 20.36 -3.83
CA HIS A 82 -6.21 21.57 -4.53
C HIS A 82 -7.34 22.27 -3.78
N ASP A 83 -8.35 21.53 -3.33
CA ASP A 83 -9.50 22.06 -2.62
C ASP A 83 -9.10 22.64 -1.26
N THR A 84 -8.24 21.95 -0.52
CA THR A 84 -7.70 22.41 0.77
C THR A 84 -6.88 23.70 0.60
N LEU A 85 -6.01 23.75 -0.41
CA LEU A 85 -5.22 24.94 -0.70
C LEU A 85 -6.09 26.09 -1.19
N ALA A 86 -7.07 25.83 -2.06
CA ALA A 86 -7.96 26.87 -2.58
C ALA A 86 -8.78 27.49 -1.45
N GLN A 87 -9.33 26.69 -0.53
CA GLN A 87 -10.06 27.17 0.64
C GLN A 87 -9.15 27.96 1.59
N GLY A 88 -7.95 27.45 1.90
CA GLY A 88 -6.98 28.14 2.73
C GLY A 88 -6.54 29.50 2.15
N LEU A 89 -6.22 29.55 0.86
CA LEU A 89 -5.84 30.77 0.16
C LEU A 89 -7.00 31.77 0.09
N GLY A 90 -8.23 31.30 -0.14
CA GLY A 90 -9.43 32.14 -0.11
C GLY A 90 -9.64 32.80 1.26
N ALA A 91 -9.53 32.02 2.35
CA ALA A 91 -9.64 32.55 3.70
C ALA A 91 -8.52 33.56 4.03
N ILE A 92 -7.28 33.30 3.59
CA ILE A 92 -6.15 34.24 3.75
C ILE A 92 -6.43 35.53 3.00
N SER A 93 -6.96 35.46 1.76
CA SER A 93 -7.29 36.64 0.95
C SER A 93 -8.30 37.54 1.66
N ILE A 94 -9.35 36.96 2.26
CA ILE A 94 -10.34 37.69 3.06
C ILE A 94 -9.69 38.37 4.26
N GLN A 95 -8.83 37.68 5.00
CA GLN A 95 -8.14 38.29 6.15
C GLN A 95 -7.25 39.47 5.74
N LEU A 96 -6.58 39.37 4.59
CA LEU A 96 -5.75 40.45 4.05
C LEU A 96 -6.59 41.67 3.60
N GLU A 97 -7.78 41.45 3.04
CA GLU A 97 -8.73 42.53 2.73
C GLU A 97 -9.18 43.26 4.01
N LEU A 98 -9.54 42.49 5.05
CA LEU A 98 -9.91 43.05 6.35
C LEU A 98 -8.75 43.85 7.01
N VAL A 99 -7.51 43.41 6.84
CA VAL A 99 -6.33 44.20 7.27
C VAL A 99 -6.30 45.55 6.54
N LYS A 100 -6.50 45.52 5.21
CA LYS A 100 -6.46 46.74 4.38
C LYS A 100 -7.55 47.74 4.76
N ASP A 101 -8.75 47.26 5.08
CA ASP A 101 -9.90 48.08 5.45
C ASP A 101 -9.75 48.68 6.84
N ASN A 102 -9.09 47.98 7.78
CA ASN A 102 -8.86 48.44 9.16
C ASN A 102 -7.63 49.35 9.32
N LEU A 103 -6.65 49.26 8.39
CA LEU A 103 -5.39 50.05 8.51
C LEU A 103 -5.55 51.57 8.69
N PRO A 104 -6.59 52.26 8.13
CA PRO A 104 -6.76 53.69 8.33
C PRO A 104 -7.25 54.11 9.74
N GLY A 105 -7.85 53.17 10.52
CA GLY A 105 -8.53 53.53 11.77
C GLY A 105 -8.25 52.62 12.97
N ASP A 106 -8.01 51.32 12.76
CA ASP A 106 -7.79 50.35 13.85
C ASP A 106 -6.55 49.48 13.60
N LEU A 107 -5.43 49.94 14.14
CA LEU A 107 -4.14 49.22 14.05
C LEU A 107 -4.16 47.87 14.78
N ASN A 108 -4.93 47.73 15.88
CA ASN A 108 -5.04 46.48 16.61
C ASN A 108 -5.86 45.43 15.86
N GLY A 109 -6.99 45.83 15.31
CA GLY A 109 -7.80 44.98 14.45
C GLY A 109 -7.03 44.50 13.20
N ALA A 110 -6.31 45.39 12.54
CA ALA A 110 -5.43 45.04 11.42
C ALA A 110 -4.34 44.03 11.80
N LYS A 111 -3.73 44.17 12.96
CA LYS A 111 -2.71 43.24 13.50
C LYS A 111 -3.31 41.87 13.81
N ASP A 112 -4.53 41.81 14.33
CA ASP A 112 -5.22 40.57 14.63
C ASP A 112 -5.55 39.81 13.35
N HIS A 113 -6.06 40.48 12.32
CA HIS A 113 -6.33 39.87 11.00
C HIS A 113 -5.04 39.37 10.33
N LEU A 114 -3.92 40.12 10.45
CA LEU A 114 -2.62 39.67 9.93
C LEU A 114 -2.11 38.41 10.66
N ASN A 115 -2.30 38.33 11.99
CA ASN A 115 -1.98 37.14 12.76
C ASN A 115 -2.83 35.94 12.35
N GLN A 116 -4.12 36.15 12.09
CA GLN A 116 -5.01 35.10 11.61
C GLN A 116 -4.61 34.63 10.20
N ALA A 117 -4.31 35.55 9.26
CA ALA A 117 -3.79 35.19 7.94
C ALA A 117 -2.51 34.34 8.04
N SER A 118 -1.58 34.74 8.92
CA SER A 118 -0.32 34.01 9.16
C SER A 118 -0.56 32.60 9.73
N LYS A 119 -1.56 32.44 10.59
CA LYS A 119 -1.95 31.11 11.10
C LYS A 119 -2.54 30.24 9.98
N LEU A 120 -3.43 30.80 9.16
CA LEU A 120 -4.04 30.11 8.03
C LEU A 120 -3.00 29.65 7.00
N VAL A 121 -1.99 30.47 6.67
CA VAL A 121 -0.86 30.07 5.81
C VAL A 121 -0.15 28.85 6.38
N ARG A 122 0.19 28.88 7.68
CA ARG A 122 0.90 27.77 8.33
C ARG A 122 0.07 26.49 8.35
N SER A 123 -1.22 26.59 8.66
CA SER A 123 -2.14 25.45 8.63
C SER A 123 -2.25 24.86 7.23
N SER A 124 -2.57 25.68 6.22
CA SER A 124 -2.71 25.20 4.82
C SER A 124 -1.43 24.55 4.29
N LEU A 125 -0.25 25.06 4.65
CA LEU A 125 1.04 24.44 4.30
C LEU A 125 1.25 23.09 5.01
N ALA A 126 0.83 22.97 6.28
CA ALA A 126 0.91 21.72 7.01
C ALA A 126 -0.03 20.66 6.41
N ASP A 127 -1.26 21.06 6.08
CA ASP A 127 -2.25 20.17 5.46
C ASP A 127 -1.81 19.70 4.07
N ALA A 128 -1.27 20.59 3.25
CA ALA A 128 -0.71 20.24 1.95
C ALA A 128 0.49 19.28 2.08
N ARG A 129 1.40 19.52 3.01
CA ARG A 129 2.52 18.62 3.28
C ARG A 129 2.04 17.26 3.76
N SER A 130 1.05 17.21 4.63
CA SER A 130 0.44 15.96 5.12
C SER A 130 -0.18 15.15 3.99
N ALA A 131 -0.91 15.81 3.08
CA ALA A 131 -1.50 15.17 1.91
C ALA A 131 -0.45 14.63 0.92
N ILE A 132 0.61 15.40 0.63
CA ILE A 132 1.75 14.97 -0.21
C ILE A 132 2.48 13.79 0.45
N TRP A 133 2.65 13.84 1.77
CA TRP A 133 3.28 12.80 2.54
C TRP A 133 2.49 11.50 2.51
N ASN A 134 1.16 11.58 2.62
CA ASN A 134 0.26 10.44 2.51
C ASN A 134 0.35 9.75 1.13
N MET A 135 0.61 10.50 0.05
CA MET A 135 0.90 9.91 -1.27
C MET A 135 2.22 9.12 -1.30
N ARG A 136 3.25 9.60 -0.59
CA ARG A 136 4.57 8.97 -0.58
C ARG A 136 4.58 7.67 0.23
N ALA A 137 3.75 7.56 1.26
CA ALA A 137 3.57 6.34 2.05
C ALA A 137 2.97 5.19 1.22
N GLN A 138 2.15 5.46 0.20
CA GLN A 138 1.63 4.45 -0.72
C GLN A 138 2.70 3.85 -1.65
N VAL A 139 3.82 4.53 -1.89
CA VAL A 139 4.94 4.02 -2.71
C VAL A 139 5.82 3.05 -1.91
N LEU A 140 5.67 2.99 -0.59
CA LEU A 140 6.40 2.08 0.30
C LEU A 140 5.69 0.70 0.47
N GLU A 141 4.77 0.33 -0.42
CA GLU A 141 4.00 -0.94 -0.40
C GLU A 141 4.83 -2.23 -0.51
N GLN A 142 6.16 -2.16 -0.49
CA GLN A 142 7.04 -3.34 -0.48
C GLN A 142 7.69 -3.63 0.88
N GLY A 143 7.46 -2.81 1.91
CA GLY A 143 8.02 -2.98 3.26
C GLY A 143 6.99 -3.43 4.28
N ASP A 144 7.45 -4.06 5.37
CA ASP A 144 6.67 -4.38 6.55
C ASP A 144 6.20 -3.09 7.25
N LEU A 145 5.01 -3.10 7.89
CA LEU A 145 4.45 -1.98 8.66
C LEU A 145 5.46 -1.41 9.67
N ALA A 146 6.28 -2.27 10.30
CA ALA A 146 7.33 -1.88 11.23
C ALA A 146 8.43 -1.04 10.57
N GLU A 147 8.88 -1.42 9.37
CA GLU A 147 9.86 -0.66 8.59
C GLU A 147 9.29 0.71 8.18
N ALA A 148 8.04 0.73 7.74
CA ALA A 148 7.36 1.96 7.34
C ALA A 148 7.22 2.93 8.52
N LEU A 149 6.77 2.46 9.70
CA LEU A 149 6.68 3.26 10.92
C LEU A 149 8.05 3.77 11.38
N THR A 150 9.08 2.91 11.32
CA THR A 150 10.45 3.30 11.67
C THR A 150 10.98 4.39 10.74
N GLY A 151 10.72 4.30 9.45
CA GLY A 151 11.06 5.33 8.47
C GLY A 151 10.41 6.68 8.77
N VAL A 152 9.12 6.67 9.12
CA VAL A 152 8.37 7.86 9.56
C VAL A 152 9.02 8.49 10.79
N MET A 153 9.31 7.67 11.80
CA MET A 153 9.92 8.13 13.06
C MET A 153 11.30 8.75 12.84
N GLN A 154 12.16 8.13 12.03
CA GLN A 154 13.49 8.64 11.69
C GLN A 154 13.40 10.01 11.02
N GLN A 155 12.46 10.15 10.09
CA GLN A 155 12.29 11.40 9.37
C GLN A 155 11.74 12.52 10.26
N ILE A 156 10.68 12.26 11.05
CA ILE A 156 10.09 13.26 11.95
C ILE A 156 11.07 13.60 13.07
N GLY A 157 11.72 12.58 13.64
CA GLY A 157 12.69 12.78 14.72
C GLY A 157 13.89 13.62 14.29
N SER A 158 14.50 13.33 13.13
CA SER A 158 15.63 14.10 12.61
C SER A 158 15.27 15.54 12.27
N ALA A 159 14.09 15.77 11.67
CA ALA A 159 13.62 17.10 11.32
C ALA A 159 13.33 18.00 12.54
N ASN A 160 12.92 17.42 13.67
CA ASN A 160 12.48 18.15 14.86
C ASN A 160 13.42 18.00 16.06
N ARG A 161 14.52 17.25 15.93
CA ARG A 161 15.48 16.94 17.00
C ARG A 161 14.84 16.22 18.19
N VAL A 162 13.86 15.37 17.92
CA VAL A 162 13.15 14.53 18.90
C VAL A 162 13.73 13.13 18.86
N ARG A 163 13.99 12.54 20.01
CA ARG A 163 14.41 11.16 20.12
C ARG A 163 13.22 10.25 19.86
N CYS A 164 13.37 9.32 18.94
CA CYS A 164 12.33 8.34 18.61
C CYS A 164 12.78 6.93 18.94
N GLN A 165 11.94 6.17 19.66
CA GLN A 165 12.16 4.76 19.99
C GLN A 165 11.02 3.92 19.44
N PHE A 166 11.38 2.85 18.72
CA PHE A 166 10.43 1.88 18.18
C PHE A 166 10.63 0.53 18.84
N SER A 167 9.54 -0.12 19.21
CA SER A 167 9.55 -1.51 19.67
C SER A 167 8.40 -2.29 19.04
N GLN A 168 8.63 -3.59 18.84
CA GLN A 168 7.65 -4.50 18.27
C GLN A 168 7.55 -5.74 19.16
N SER A 169 6.32 -6.24 19.34
CA SER A 169 6.05 -7.42 20.14
C SER A 169 4.95 -8.29 19.52
N GLY A 170 4.89 -9.55 19.94
CA GLY A 170 3.95 -10.53 19.40
C GLY A 170 4.44 -11.23 18.13
N GLU A 171 3.64 -12.16 17.62
CA GLU A 171 3.96 -12.93 16.41
C GLU A 171 3.60 -12.11 15.16
N VAL A 172 4.65 -11.72 14.41
CA VAL A 172 4.51 -10.91 13.19
C VAL A 172 3.74 -11.70 12.15
N ARG A 173 2.68 -11.10 11.62
CA ARG A 173 1.86 -11.69 10.56
C ARG A 173 1.53 -10.65 9.49
N ARG A 174 1.28 -11.12 8.28
CA ARG A 174 0.79 -10.25 7.20
C ARG A 174 -0.61 -9.76 7.52
N LEU A 175 -0.78 -8.46 7.44
CA LEU A 175 -2.08 -7.81 7.57
C LEU A 175 -2.75 -7.67 6.19
N ALA A 176 -4.08 -7.57 6.18
CA ALA A 176 -4.76 -7.17 4.97
C ALA A 176 -4.29 -5.75 4.56
N PRO A 177 -4.04 -5.46 3.28
CA PRO A 177 -3.50 -4.17 2.84
C PRO A 177 -4.29 -2.95 3.35
N LEU A 178 -5.61 -3.08 3.46
CA LEU A 178 -6.48 -2.03 3.99
C LEU A 178 -6.19 -1.73 5.48
N VAL A 179 -5.96 -2.77 6.29
CA VAL A 179 -5.66 -2.65 7.73
C VAL A 179 -4.25 -2.10 7.92
N GLU A 180 -3.27 -2.62 7.17
CA GLU A 180 -1.88 -2.19 7.22
C GLU A 180 -1.73 -0.71 6.86
N ASN A 181 -2.31 -0.28 5.75
CA ASN A 181 -2.34 1.12 5.34
C ASN A 181 -3.08 2.01 6.35
N GLY A 182 -4.19 1.51 6.90
CA GLY A 182 -4.92 2.20 7.95
C GLY A 182 -4.09 2.44 9.20
N LEU A 183 -3.41 1.40 9.70
CA LEU A 183 -2.51 1.47 10.86
C LEU A 183 -1.34 2.42 10.62
N LEU A 184 -0.71 2.33 9.45
CA LEU A 184 0.40 3.22 9.09
C LEU A 184 -0.04 4.69 9.13
N ARG A 185 -1.18 5.02 8.53
CA ARG A 185 -1.73 6.39 8.52
C ARG A 185 -2.09 6.89 9.91
N LEU A 186 -2.74 6.05 10.72
CA LEU A 186 -3.09 6.40 12.09
C LEU A 186 -1.84 6.58 12.97
N GLY A 187 -0.85 5.70 12.81
CA GLY A 187 0.44 5.82 13.49
C GLY A 187 1.21 7.09 13.10
N GLN A 188 1.26 7.43 11.81
CA GLN A 188 1.87 8.66 11.30
C GLN A 188 1.22 9.91 11.87
N GLU A 189 -0.11 9.95 11.89
CA GLU A 189 -0.86 11.08 12.44
C GLU A 189 -0.60 11.23 13.94
N ALA A 190 -0.60 10.10 14.68
CA ALA A 190 -0.30 10.11 16.12
C ALA A 190 1.13 10.62 16.42
N ILE A 191 2.14 10.16 15.67
CA ILE A 191 3.54 10.62 15.81
C ILE A 191 3.66 12.10 15.46
N THR A 192 3.02 12.53 14.38
CA THR A 192 3.02 13.94 13.95
C THR A 192 2.37 14.83 15.01
N ASN A 193 1.24 14.41 15.58
CA ASN A 193 0.54 15.13 16.63
C ASN A 193 1.37 15.23 17.91
N ALA A 194 2.05 14.15 18.32
CA ALA A 194 2.96 14.14 19.44
C ALA A 194 4.06 15.22 19.29
N VAL A 195 4.74 15.25 18.15
CA VAL A 195 5.82 16.21 17.90
C VAL A 195 5.32 17.64 17.72
N ARG A 196 4.21 17.84 16.99
CA ARG A 196 3.66 19.17 16.66
C ARG A 196 3.04 19.86 17.88
N HIS A 197 2.34 19.10 18.71
CA HIS A 197 1.54 19.64 19.81
C HIS A 197 2.15 19.37 21.18
N GLY A 198 2.87 18.25 21.35
CA GLY A 198 3.47 17.86 22.63
C GLY A 198 4.78 18.57 22.93
N GLN A 199 5.55 18.98 21.93
CA GLN A 199 6.93 19.48 22.08
C GLN A 199 7.80 18.54 22.94
N PRO A 200 7.82 17.23 22.64
CA PRO A 200 8.47 16.23 23.47
C PRO A 200 9.98 16.22 23.26
N ALA A 201 10.71 15.71 24.25
CA ALA A 201 12.10 15.29 24.08
C ALA A 201 12.19 13.88 23.47
N GLU A 202 11.18 13.04 23.76
CA GLU A 202 11.14 11.66 23.31
C GLU A 202 9.73 11.24 22.86
N VAL A 203 9.67 10.46 21.75
CA VAL A 203 8.46 9.76 21.28
C VAL A 203 8.74 8.27 21.19
N ARG A 204 7.91 7.46 21.85
CA ARG A 204 7.97 5.99 21.81
C ARG A 204 6.80 5.43 21.04
N VAL A 205 7.08 4.51 20.13
CA VAL A 205 6.06 3.79 19.35
C VAL A 205 6.21 2.30 19.59
N GLU A 206 5.13 1.67 20.03
CA GLU A 206 5.05 0.24 20.27
C GLU A 206 4.04 -0.36 19.29
N LEU A 207 4.46 -1.37 18.49
CA LEU A 207 3.62 -2.15 17.61
C LEU A 207 3.43 -3.54 18.20
N GLU A 208 2.20 -3.91 18.57
CA GLU A 208 1.89 -5.18 19.20
C GLU A 208 0.95 -6.02 18.32
N PHE A 209 1.40 -7.24 17.98
CA PHE A 209 0.59 -8.22 17.26
C PHE A 209 -0.07 -9.15 18.27
N GLY A 210 -1.33 -8.89 18.60
CA GLY A 210 -2.16 -9.75 19.44
C GLY A 210 -2.83 -10.89 18.64
N ALA A 211 -3.48 -11.83 19.32
CA ALA A 211 -4.13 -12.97 18.67
C ALA A 211 -5.27 -12.56 17.70
N LYS A 212 -6.03 -11.53 18.02
CA LYS A 212 -7.20 -11.07 17.26
C LYS A 212 -7.17 -9.58 16.92
N SER A 213 -6.13 -8.87 17.30
CA SER A 213 -5.98 -7.45 17.05
C SER A 213 -4.52 -7.09 16.82
N VAL A 214 -4.30 -5.96 16.18
CA VAL A 214 -2.99 -5.28 16.11
C VAL A 214 -3.15 -3.92 16.77
N LYS A 215 -2.17 -3.57 17.60
CA LYS A 215 -2.20 -2.35 18.38
C LYS A 215 -0.95 -1.50 18.09
N ILE A 216 -1.16 -0.20 17.92
CA ILE A 216 -0.08 0.80 17.92
C ILE A 216 -0.29 1.69 19.14
N VAL A 217 0.76 1.84 19.94
CA VAL A 217 0.79 2.78 21.06
C VAL A 217 1.85 3.83 20.78
N VAL A 218 1.43 5.09 20.75
CA VAL A 218 2.32 6.24 20.60
C VAL A 218 2.31 7.02 21.90
N ARG A 219 3.47 7.15 22.54
CA ARG A 219 3.64 7.91 23.77
C ARG A 219 4.67 9.03 23.58
N ASP A 220 4.36 10.21 24.06
CA ASP A 220 5.28 11.33 24.14
C ASP A 220 5.45 11.80 25.59
N ASP A 221 6.60 12.40 25.90
CA ASP A 221 6.93 13.02 27.19
C ASP A 221 6.71 14.54 27.18
N GLY A 222 5.82 15.02 26.31
CA GLY A 222 5.60 16.44 26.08
C GLY A 222 4.69 17.12 27.12
N ILE A 223 4.17 18.29 26.74
CA ILE A 223 3.38 19.15 27.66
C ILE A 223 2.02 18.52 28.04
N GLY A 224 1.51 17.57 27.30
CA GLY A 224 0.18 17.00 27.51
C GLY A 224 -0.94 18.03 27.52
N PHE A 225 -2.16 17.56 27.75
CA PHE A 225 -3.34 18.41 27.85
C PHE A 225 -4.46 17.77 28.66
N ASN A 226 -5.47 18.56 29.05
CA ASN A 226 -6.67 18.02 29.71
C ASN A 226 -7.63 17.47 28.68
N VAL A 227 -7.84 16.15 28.65
CA VAL A 227 -8.74 15.48 27.70
C VAL A 227 -10.21 15.90 27.88
N ALA A 228 -10.62 16.29 29.09
CA ALA A 228 -12.00 16.77 29.37
C ALA A 228 -12.25 18.20 28.86
N GLN A 229 -11.19 18.96 28.62
CA GLN A 229 -11.22 20.30 28.04
C GLN A 229 -10.34 20.31 26.79
N PRO A 230 -10.80 19.76 25.66
CA PRO A 230 -9.97 19.69 24.48
C PRO A 230 -9.52 21.10 24.06
N PRO A 231 -8.25 21.25 23.66
CA PRO A 231 -7.75 22.53 23.18
C PRO A 231 -8.66 23.04 22.06
N THR A 232 -8.82 24.37 22.02
CA THR A 232 -9.68 25.10 21.10
C THR A 232 -9.56 24.60 19.66
N SER A 233 -10.66 24.64 18.94
CA SER A 233 -11.07 24.16 17.60
C SER A 233 -10.02 23.70 16.55
N GLU A 234 -8.76 24.06 16.63
CA GLU A 234 -7.72 23.69 15.66
C GLU A 234 -7.09 22.30 15.92
N SER A 235 -7.06 21.84 17.19
CA SER A 235 -6.48 20.52 17.55
C SER A 235 -7.50 19.38 17.54
N GLY A 236 -8.79 19.70 17.48
CA GLY A 236 -9.87 18.71 17.57
C GLY A 236 -10.10 17.90 16.28
N PHE A 237 -9.81 18.48 15.12
CA PHE A 237 -10.10 17.83 13.83
C PHE A 237 -9.19 16.62 13.56
N GLY A 238 -7.93 16.66 13.93
CA GLY A 238 -7.00 15.54 13.75
C GLY A 238 -7.42 14.30 14.54
N LEU A 239 -7.75 14.46 15.82
CA LEU A 239 -8.20 13.37 16.69
C LEU A 239 -9.56 12.81 16.27
N LEU A 240 -10.49 13.69 15.81
CA LEU A 240 -11.79 13.26 15.30
C LEU A 240 -11.62 12.42 14.03
N GLY A 241 -10.83 12.88 13.06
CA GLY A 241 -10.54 12.16 11.82
C GLY A 241 -9.84 10.82 12.06
N MET A 242 -8.94 10.77 13.05
CA MET A 242 -8.33 9.50 13.46
C MET A 242 -9.37 8.52 14.02
N ARG A 243 -10.30 8.97 14.88
CA ARG A 243 -11.37 8.12 15.44
C ARG A 243 -12.29 7.60 14.36
N GLU A 244 -12.75 8.45 13.46
CA GLU A 244 -13.61 8.06 12.33
C GLU A 244 -12.93 7.00 11.46
N ARG A 245 -11.64 7.17 11.15
CA ARG A 245 -10.88 6.21 10.37
C ARG A 245 -10.69 4.88 11.08
N ALA A 246 -10.38 4.88 12.38
CA ALA A 246 -10.27 3.65 13.15
C ALA A 246 -11.61 2.90 13.18
N GLN A 247 -12.74 3.60 13.37
CA GLN A 247 -14.09 3.00 13.34
C GLN A 247 -14.44 2.42 11.97
N GLN A 248 -14.07 3.07 10.86
CA GLN A 248 -14.26 2.52 9.50
C GLN A 248 -13.51 1.20 9.29
N LEU A 249 -12.40 1.00 10.01
CA LEU A 249 -11.62 -0.23 10.00
C LEU A 249 -12.06 -1.24 11.09
N GLY A 250 -13.15 -0.95 11.79
CA GLY A 250 -13.70 -1.79 12.85
C GLY A 250 -12.94 -1.73 14.17
N GLY A 251 -12.04 -0.76 14.34
CA GLY A 251 -11.20 -0.60 15.52
C GLY A 251 -11.58 0.60 16.38
N GLU A 252 -10.73 0.89 17.36
CA GLU A 252 -10.94 1.98 18.31
C GLU A 252 -9.63 2.74 18.60
N ILE A 253 -9.80 3.97 19.11
CA ILE A 253 -8.70 4.81 19.61
C ILE A 253 -8.96 5.22 21.03
N THR A 254 -7.99 4.95 21.89
CA THR A 254 -7.96 5.43 23.27
C THR A 254 -6.91 6.53 23.39
N LEU A 255 -7.29 7.64 24.04
CA LEU A 255 -6.43 8.80 24.29
C LEU A 255 -6.30 9.02 25.78
N ARG A 256 -5.08 9.11 26.27
CA ARG A 256 -4.73 9.50 27.64
C ARG A 256 -3.75 10.65 27.59
N SER A 257 -4.07 11.76 28.28
CA SER A 257 -3.18 12.91 28.41
C SER A 257 -3.49 13.67 29.68
N GLN A 258 -2.43 14.21 30.27
CA GLN A 258 -2.55 15.12 31.42
C GLN A 258 -1.50 16.25 31.25
N PRO A 259 -1.80 17.47 31.66
CA PRO A 259 -0.84 18.56 31.61
C PRO A 259 0.47 18.21 32.35
N GLY A 260 1.59 18.35 31.64
CA GLY A 260 2.94 18.07 32.15
C GLY A 260 3.32 16.56 32.16
N GLN A 261 2.45 15.66 31.69
CA GLN A 261 2.73 14.20 31.68
C GLN A 261 2.76 13.59 30.28
N GLY A 262 2.73 14.43 29.23
CA GLY A 262 2.71 13.97 27.86
C GLY A 262 1.36 13.39 27.41
N THR A 263 1.39 12.66 26.29
CA THR A 263 0.19 12.05 25.69
C THR A 263 0.46 10.60 25.29
N GLU A 264 -0.54 9.76 25.51
CA GLU A 264 -0.58 8.38 25.02
C GLU A 264 -1.80 8.21 24.09
N ILE A 265 -1.54 7.78 22.86
CA ILE A 265 -2.57 7.39 21.88
C ILE A 265 -2.42 5.89 21.63
N THR A 266 -3.47 5.14 21.91
CA THR A 266 -3.56 3.71 21.60
C THR A 266 -4.56 3.51 20.47
N ILE A 267 -4.12 2.88 19.39
CA ILE A 267 -4.91 2.51 18.22
C ILE A 267 -4.99 1.00 18.18
N GLU A 268 -6.18 0.43 18.20
CA GLU A 268 -6.38 -1.01 18.14
C GLU A 268 -7.34 -1.36 17.00
N LEU A 269 -6.87 -2.19 16.06
CA LEU A 269 -7.67 -2.69 14.94
C LEU A 269 -7.83 -4.21 15.05
N PRO A 270 -9.05 -4.75 14.78
CA PRO A 270 -9.25 -6.18 14.72
C PRO A 270 -8.57 -6.77 13.50
N VAL A 271 -8.01 -7.96 13.66
CA VAL A 271 -7.43 -8.72 12.55
C VAL A 271 -8.10 -10.08 12.53
N PRO A 272 -8.69 -10.48 11.39
CA PRO A 272 -9.23 -11.82 11.27
C PRO A 272 -8.13 -12.86 11.51
N GLY A 273 -8.46 -13.87 12.33
CA GLY A 273 -7.58 -14.96 12.67
C GLY A 273 -7.29 -15.89 11.48
#